data_a9f6fd236f9a684123fb6afcf5145507
#
_entry.id   a9f6fd236f9a684123fb6afcf5145507
#
_cell.length_a   1.000
_cell.length_b   1.000
_cell.length_c   1.000
_cell.angle_alpha   90.00
_cell.angle_beta   90.00
_cell.angle_gamma   90.00
#
_symmetry.space_group_name_H-M   'P 1'
#
loop_
_entity.id
_entity.type
_entity.pdbx_description
1 polymer ?
#
loop_
_entity_poly.entity_id
_entity_poly.type
_entity_poly.pdbx_seq_one_letter_code
_entity_poly.pdbx_strand_id
1 'polypeptide(L)'
;MSFPQGPGNGNNPNPNNNRNNGNPFTNPFNRGNNGNNGKGNNNENRPIWQSPWLWGAVLVVMVVLMFQMFAGGGTKTIDTKDGFALINQGKATYAEITDNKQVVRLKLKNDYTKKNADTGKVTNYGKNVQFYYTFAQGAQVAKAVENGDLEKGWTSNIEQTSMLSYLVTSILPFIIFFALFWWLMSRMG
;
A
#
# COMPACT_ATOMS: atom_id res chain seq x y z
N MET A 1 -16.53 -23.31 99.08
CA MET A 1 -15.14 -22.73 99.06
C MET A 1 -14.94 -22.04 97.73
N SER A 2 -14.81 -20.80 97.80
CA SER A 2 -14.82 -19.83 96.71
C SER A 2 -13.45 -19.64 96.16
N PHE A 3 -13.37 -19.47 94.85
CA PHE A 3 -12.20 -18.84 94.18
C PHE A 3 -12.62 -17.70 93.34
N PRO A 4 -11.93 -16.55 93.44
CA PRO A 4 -12.29 -15.40 92.64
C PRO A 4 -11.56 -15.37 91.29
N GLN A 5 -12.22 -14.78 90.35
CA GLN A 5 -11.75 -14.45 89.08
C GLN A 5 -10.83 -13.20 89.09
N GLY A 6 -9.80 -13.23 88.28
CA GLY A 6 -9.00 -12.01 87.98
C GLY A 6 -9.21 -11.54 86.58
N PRO A 7 -9.31 -10.27 86.28
CA PRO A 7 -9.45 -9.73 84.97
C PRO A 7 -8.07 -9.36 84.42
N GLY A 8 -7.88 -9.73 83.13
CA GLY A 8 -6.70 -9.32 82.41
C GLY A 8 -7.05 -8.76 81.07
N ASN A 9 -7.35 -7.50 80.97
CA ASN A 9 -7.45 -6.71 79.75
C ASN A 9 -6.09 -6.08 79.46
N GLY A 10 -5.44 -6.49 78.42
CA GLY A 10 -4.16 -5.93 78.02
C GLY A 10 -4.22 -5.46 76.57
N ASN A 11 -4.63 -4.22 76.37
CA ASN A 11 -4.42 -3.47 75.16
C ASN A 11 -2.90 -3.24 74.96
N ASN A 12 -2.36 -3.79 73.93
CA ASN A 12 -1.01 -3.54 73.49
C ASN A 12 -1.02 -2.63 72.21
N PRO A 13 -0.74 -1.36 72.29
CA PRO A 13 -0.47 -0.51 71.18
C PRO A 13 0.95 -0.74 70.69
N ASN A 14 1.11 -1.29 69.54
CA ASN A 14 2.38 -1.45 68.84
C ASN A 14 2.82 -0.08 68.24
N PRO A 15 3.86 0.56 68.69
CA PRO A 15 4.39 1.75 68.03
C PRO A 15 5.32 1.33 66.92
N ASN A 16 4.82 1.45 65.70
CA ASN A 16 5.56 1.22 64.47
C ASN A 16 6.64 2.32 64.34
N ASN A 17 7.81 2.03 64.84
CA ASN A 17 8.97 2.90 64.81
C ASN A 17 9.65 2.79 63.44
N ASN A 18 9.14 3.50 62.46
CA ASN A 18 9.72 3.62 61.14
C ASN A 18 10.90 4.62 61.20
N ARG A 19 12.04 4.17 61.65
CA ARG A 19 13.30 4.88 61.48
C ARG A 19 13.78 4.74 60.07
N ASN A 20 13.49 5.73 59.29
CA ASN A 20 14.00 5.96 57.94
C ASN A 20 15.51 6.21 58.01
N ASN A 21 16.31 5.15 57.94
CA ASN A 21 17.76 5.26 57.88
C ASN A 21 18.15 5.59 56.43
N GLY A 22 18.26 6.89 56.14
CA GLY A 22 18.67 7.42 54.86
C GLY A 22 20.08 6.99 54.52
N ASN A 23 20.21 6.05 53.59
CA ASN A 23 21.47 5.64 53.00
C ASN A 23 21.80 6.64 51.87
N PRO A 24 22.87 7.45 51.96
CA PRO A 24 23.17 8.51 50.99
C PRO A 24 23.74 8.01 49.66
N PHE A 25 23.81 6.71 49.45
CA PHE A 25 24.30 6.11 48.22
C PHE A 25 23.21 5.30 47.49
N THR A 26 22.08 5.91 47.19
CA THR A 26 21.12 5.31 46.27
C THR A 26 21.58 5.56 44.84
N ASN A 27 21.93 4.48 44.18
CA ASN A 27 22.36 4.42 42.80
C ASN A 27 21.26 5.04 41.90
N PRO A 28 21.51 6.12 41.11
CA PRO A 28 20.47 6.80 40.35
C PRO A 28 19.90 5.96 39.19
N PHE A 29 20.46 4.77 38.96
CA PHE A 29 20.01 3.87 37.86
C PHE A 29 19.09 2.74 38.33
N ASN A 30 18.83 2.59 39.60
CA ASN A 30 17.88 1.60 40.11
C ASN A 30 16.49 2.23 40.30
N ARG A 31 15.86 2.62 39.20
CA ARG A 31 14.44 2.97 39.16
C ARG A 31 13.65 1.67 39.22
N GLY A 32 13.40 1.21 40.43
CA GLY A 32 12.63 0.02 40.72
C GLY A 32 11.32 0.02 39.93
N ASN A 33 11.19 -0.95 39.08
CA ASN A 33 9.96 -1.35 38.45
C ASN A 33 8.99 -1.84 39.52
N ASN A 34 8.29 -0.92 40.16
CA ASN A 34 7.21 -1.26 41.07
C ASN A 34 6.01 -1.67 40.23
N GLY A 35 5.98 -2.94 39.87
CA GLY A 35 4.88 -3.58 39.16
C GLY A 35 3.60 -3.52 40.01
N ASN A 36 2.87 -2.45 39.85
CA ASN A 36 1.50 -2.39 40.31
C ASN A 36 0.64 -3.16 39.34
N ASN A 37 0.42 -4.43 39.64
CA ASN A 37 -0.46 -5.35 38.93
C ASN A 37 -1.93 -4.96 39.17
N GLY A 38 -2.27 -3.75 38.72
CA GLY A 38 -3.63 -3.25 38.65
C GLY A 38 -4.31 -3.87 37.45
N LYS A 39 -4.93 -5.02 37.64
CA LYS A 39 -5.84 -5.67 36.68
C LYS A 39 -7.12 -4.83 36.62
N GLY A 40 -7.00 -3.63 36.07
CA GLY A 40 -8.12 -2.79 35.69
C GLY A 40 -8.67 -3.27 34.37
N ASN A 41 -9.66 -4.11 34.44
CA ASN A 41 -10.49 -4.53 33.29
C ASN A 41 -11.42 -3.36 32.93
N ASN A 42 -10.86 -2.24 32.50
CA ASN A 42 -11.61 -1.15 31.91
C ASN A 42 -11.77 -1.48 30.43
N ASN A 43 -12.82 -2.26 30.13
CA ASN A 43 -13.46 -2.27 28.85
C ASN A 43 -14.09 -0.89 28.60
N GLU A 44 -13.29 0.15 28.57
CA GLU A 44 -13.69 1.39 27.95
C GLU A 44 -13.83 1.09 26.46
N ASN A 45 -15.04 1.19 25.95
CA ASN A 45 -15.39 1.17 24.53
C ASN A 45 -14.70 2.37 23.86
N ARG A 46 -13.36 2.30 23.73
CA ARG A 46 -12.63 3.26 22.92
C ARG A 46 -13.11 3.07 21.50
N PRO A 47 -13.65 4.10 20.85
CA PRO A 47 -14.10 3.97 19.49
C PRO A 47 -12.95 3.42 18.66
N ILE A 48 -13.22 2.38 17.87
CA ILE A 48 -12.25 1.63 17.06
C ILE A 48 -11.39 2.57 16.21
N TRP A 49 -11.94 3.73 15.86
CA TRP A 49 -11.29 4.80 15.10
C TRP A 49 -10.07 5.45 15.79
N GLN A 50 -9.94 5.31 17.11
CA GLN A 50 -8.79 5.83 17.87
C GLN A 50 -7.66 4.81 18.02
N SER A 51 -7.83 3.60 17.49
CA SER A 51 -6.80 2.58 17.53
C SER A 51 -5.68 2.89 16.53
N PRO A 52 -4.44 3.11 16.97
CA PRO A 52 -3.31 3.34 16.06
C PRO A 52 -3.06 2.14 15.14
N TRP A 53 -3.51 0.94 15.53
CA TRP A 53 -3.43 -0.27 14.72
C TRP A 53 -4.35 -0.22 13.48
N LEU A 54 -5.54 0.37 13.62
CA LEU A 54 -6.48 0.53 12.50
C LEU A 54 -5.90 1.44 11.42
N TRP A 55 -5.28 2.53 11.81
CA TRP A 55 -4.61 3.45 10.87
C TRP A 55 -3.39 2.80 10.19
N GLY A 56 -2.65 1.97 10.92
CA GLY A 56 -1.60 1.14 10.34
C GLY A 56 -2.13 0.17 9.29
N ALA A 57 -3.24 -0.50 9.58
CA ALA A 57 -3.90 -1.41 8.65
C ALA A 57 -4.42 -0.68 7.40
N VAL A 58 -5.06 0.49 7.56
CA VAL A 58 -5.52 1.33 6.44
C VAL A 58 -4.35 1.76 5.55
N LEU A 59 -3.22 2.15 6.15
CA LEU A 59 -2.03 2.54 5.40
C LEU A 59 -1.47 1.36 4.61
N VAL A 60 -1.39 0.17 5.20
CA VAL A 60 -0.95 -1.05 4.50
C VAL A 60 -1.87 -1.38 3.33
N VAL A 61 -3.19 -1.34 3.55
CA VAL A 61 -4.17 -1.58 2.47
C VAL A 61 -4.00 -0.55 1.35
N MET A 62 -3.79 0.73 1.69
CA MET A 62 -3.60 1.80 0.71
C MET A 62 -2.31 1.60 -0.09
N VAL A 63 -1.21 1.21 0.57
CA VAL A 63 0.05 0.87 -0.11
C VAL A 63 -0.12 -0.33 -1.03
N VAL A 64 -0.83 -1.38 -0.58
CA VAL A 64 -1.11 -2.57 -1.42
C VAL A 64 -1.97 -2.19 -2.64
N LEU A 65 -2.98 -1.34 -2.47
CA LEU A 65 -3.80 -0.84 -3.57
C LEU A 65 -2.98 0.00 -4.55
N MET A 66 -2.11 0.88 -4.05
CA MET A 66 -1.16 1.61 -4.89
C MET A 66 -0.25 0.64 -5.67
N PHE A 67 0.33 -0.35 -4.99
CA PHE A 67 1.15 -1.37 -5.67
C PHE A 67 0.36 -2.13 -6.73
N GLN A 68 -0.91 -2.47 -6.50
CA GLN A 68 -1.75 -3.13 -7.50
C GLN A 68 -2.05 -2.22 -8.70
N MET A 69 -2.24 -0.92 -8.49
CA MET A 69 -2.39 0.04 -9.60
C MET A 69 -1.10 0.16 -10.44
N PHE A 70 0.08 0.07 -9.82
CA PHE A 70 1.36 0.13 -10.52
C PHE A 70 1.88 -1.25 -10.97
N ALA A 71 1.55 -2.32 -10.27
CA ALA A 71 1.98 -3.70 -10.56
C ALA A 71 0.99 -4.47 -11.44
N GLY A 72 -0.20 -3.92 -11.67
CA GLY A 72 -1.14 -4.46 -12.64
C GLY A 72 -0.45 -4.50 -14.00
N GLY A 73 -0.02 -5.68 -14.45
CA GLY A 73 0.77 -6.04 -15.61
C GLY A 73 0.86 -4.96 -16.69
N GLY A 74 1.72 -3.98 -16.45
CA GLY A 74 1.83 -2.80 -17.27
C GLY A 74 2.12 -3.21 -18.70
N THR A 75 1.28 -2.75 -19.62
CA THR A 75 1.50 -2.93 -21.05
C THR A 75 2.89 -2.38 -21.36
N LYS A 76 3.80 -3.24 -21.80
CA LYS A 76 5.16 -2.83 -22.11
C LYS A 76 5.23 -2.20 -23.50
N THR A 77 5.96 -1.10 -23.60
CA THR A 77 6.13 -0.41 -24.86
C THR A 77 7.18 -1.11 -25.72
N ILE A 78 6.83 -1.35 -26.98
CA ILE A 78 7.71 -1.89 -28.02
C ILE A 78 7.89 -0.87 -29.13
N ASP A 79 8.84 -1.13 -30.03
CA ASP A 79 9.05 -0.28 -31.19
C ASP A 79 7.86 -0.36 -32.15
N THR A 80 7.55 0.75 -32.81
CA THR A 80 6.46 0.84 -33.80
C THR A 80 6.59 -0.22 -34.90
N LYS A 81 7.82 -0.43 -35.39
CA LYS A 81 8.13 -1.45 -36.39
C LYS A 81 7.75 -2.87 -35.93
N ASP A 82 8.09 -3.17 -34.67
CA ASP A 82 7.78 -4.48 -34.09
C ASP A 82 6.26 -4.65 -33.90
N GLY A 83 5.57 -3.58 -33.51
CA GLY A 83 4.12 -3.56 -33.39
C GLY A 83 3.43 -3.91 -34.72
N PHE A 84 3.81 -3.25 -35.81
CA PHE A 84 3.32 -3.60 -37.15
C PHE A 84 3.65 -5.04 -37.54
N ALA A 85 4.87 -5.49 -37.25
CA ALA A 85 5.27 -6.86 -37.58
C ALA A 85 4.40 -7.89 -36.82
N LEU A 86 4.08 -7.65 -35.56
CA LEU A 86 3.22 -8.54 -34.75
C LEU A 86 1.79 -8.63 -35.27
N ILE A 87 1.22 -7.52 -35.76
CA ILE A 87 -0.10 -7.50 -36.39
C ILE A 87 -0.06 -8.27 -37.72
N ASN A 88 0.86 -7.92 -38.60
CA ASN A 88 0.96 -8.51 -39.95
C ASN A 88 1.32 -10.00 -39.92
N GLN A 89 1.99 -10.48 -38.86
CA GLN A 89 2.31 -11.90 -38.68
C GLN A 89 1.19 -12.71 -37.99
N GLY A 90 0.03 -12.09 -37.72
CA GLY A 90 -1.08 -12.74 -37.03
C GLY A 90 -0.76 -13.21 -35.61
N LYS A 91 0.24 -12.57 -34.93
CA LYS A 91 0.63 -12.87 -33.56
C LYS A 91 -0.22 -12.16 -32.54
N ALA A 92 -0.94 -11.12 -32.93
CA ALA A 92 -1.90 -10.41 -32.09
C ALA A 92 -3.27 -11.10 -32.14
N THR A 93 -3.91 -11.22 -30.98
CA THR A 93 -5.29 -11.71 -30.88
C THR A 93 -6.30 -10.57 -30.86
N TYR A 94 -5.90 -9.43 -30.39
CA TYR A 94 -6.74 -8.25 -30.25
C TYR A 94 -5.90 -6.97 -30.32
N ALA A 95 -6.47 -5.94 -30.94
CA ALA A 95 -5.87 -4.61 -30.99
C ALA A 95 -6.84 -3.54 -30.49
N GLU A 96 -6.34 -2.60 -29.70
CA GLU A 96 -7.05 -1.41 -29.28
C GLU A 96 -6.28 -0.17 -29.74
N ILE A 97 -6.92 0.65 -30.56
CA ILE A 97 -6.37 1.92 -31.02
C ILE A 97 -6.92 3.02 -30.11
N THR A 98 -6.05 3.79 -29.48
CA THR A 98 -6.42 5.00 -28.74
C THR A 98 -5.90 6.20 -29.51
N ASP A 99 -6.77 6.79 -30.30
CA ASP A 99 -6.39 7.75 -31.33
C ASP A 99 -5.85 9.07 -30.73
N ASN A 100 -6.48 9.60 -29.71
CA ASN A 100 -6.05 10.83 -29.05
C ASN A 100 -4.70 10.71 -28.30
N LYS A 101 -4.25 9.50 -28.01
CA LYS A 101 -2.94 9.21 -27.42
C LYS A 101 -1.95 8.65 -28.43
N GLN A 102 -2.40 8.41 -29.67
CA GLN A 102 -1.59 7.81 -30.73
C GLN A 102 -0.90 6.52 -30.27
N VAL A 103 -1.65 5.67 -29.59
CA VAL A 103 -1.17 4.39 -29.07
C VAL A 103 -2.03 3.24 -29.57
N VAL A 104 -1.37 2.13 -29.92
CA VAL A 104 -2.01 0.85 -30.19
C VAL A 104 -1.59 -0.13 -29.11
N ARG A 105 -2.57 -0.70 -28.42
CA ARG A 105 -2.36 -1.78 -27.47
C ARG A 105 -2.67 -3.10 -28.13
N LEU A 106 -1.77 -4.05 -28.02
CA LEU A 106 -1.92 -5.39 -28.60
C LEU A 106 -1.98 -6.43 -27.48
N LYS A 107 -2.89 -7.37 -27.62
CA LYS A 107 -2.89 -8.60 -26.87
C LYS A 107 -2.39 -9.73 -27.76
N LEU A 108 -1.31 -10.38 -27.38
CA LEU A 108 -0.63 -11.39 -28.19
C LEU A 108 -1.05 -12.81 -27.81
N LYS A 109 -0.93 -13.75 -28.75
CA LYS A 109 -1.12 -15.20 -28.55
C LYS A 109 -0.09 -15.75 -27.56
N ASN A 110 1.17 -15.34 -27.72
CA ASN A 110 2.33 -15.76 -26.90
C ASN A 110 3.10 -14.55 -26.41
N ASP A 111 3.94 -14.78 -25.42
CA ASP A 111 4.84 -13.74 -24.91
C ASP A 111 5.79 -13.25 -26.01
N TYR A 112 5.90 -11.94 -26.14
CA TYR A 112 6.86 -11.31 -27.04
C TYR A 112 8.21 -11.15 -26.35
N THR A 113 9.24 -11.71 -26.97
CA THR A 113 10.62 -11.57 -26.52
C THR A 113 11.47 -10.96 -27.62
N LYS A 114 12.33 -10.01 -27.24
CA LYS A 114 13.25 -9.35 -28.16
C LYS A 114 14.67 -9.49 -27.63
N LYS A 115 15.59 -9.96 -28.46
CA LYS A 115 17.03 -9.97 -28.17
C LYS A 115 17.61 -8.64 -28.63
N ASN A 116 18.27 -7.93 -27.72
CA ASN A 116 19.02 -6.73 -28.07
C ASN A 116 20.26 -7.16 -28.88
N ALA A 117 20.44 -6.54 -30.05
CA ALA A 117 21.54 -6.89 -30.96
C ALA A 117 22.91 -6.55 -30.38
N ASP A 118 23.03 -5.46 -29.62
CA ASP A 118 24.31 -4.96 -29.12
C ASP A 118 24.78 -5.69 -27.86
N THR A 119 23.82 -5.99 -26.96
CA THR A 119 24.14 -6.58 -25.65
C THR A 119 23.86 -8.06 -25.54
N GLY A 120 23.17 -8.66 -26.53
CA GLY A 120 22.70 -10.04 -26.50
C GLY A 120 21.60 -10.33 -25.47
N LYS A 121 21.20 -9.33 -24.67
CA LYS A 121 20.21 -9.49 -23.60
C LYS A 121 18.82 -9.74 -24.19
N VAL A 122 18.15 -10.79 -23.70
CA VAL A 122 16.76 -11.09 -24.05
C VAL A 122 15.83 -10.40 -23.07
N THR A 123 14.91 -9.58 -23.60
CA THR A 123 13.87 -8.92 -22.82
C THR A 123 12.53 -9.57 -23.14
N ASN A 124 11.82 -10.03 -22.12
CA ASN A 124 10.45 -10.52 -22.24
C ASN A 124 9.47 -9.37 -22.03
N TYR A 125 8.66 -9.07 -23.03
CA TYR A 125 7.63 -8.02 -22.99
C TYR A 125 6.26 -8.57 -22.55
N GLY A 126 6.09 -9.89 -22.50
CA GLY A 126 4.82 -10.54 -22.16
C GLY A 126 3.80 -10.51 -23.30
N LYS A 127 2.54 -10.76 -22.94
CA LYS A 127 1.42 -10.82 -23.91
C LYS A 127 0.74 -9.48 -24.16
N ASN A 128 0.89 -8.51 -23.27
CA ASN A 128 0.28 -7.20 -23.42
C ASN A 128 1.36 -6.19 -23.76
N VAL A 129 1.36 -5.74 -25.00
CA VAL A 129 2.34 -4.77 -25.49
C VAL A 129 1.64 -3.56 -26.10
N GLN A 130 2.32 -2.45 -26.18
CA GLN A 130 1.83 -1.26 -26.85
C GLN A 130 2.93 -0.62 -27.67
N PHE A 131 2.53 0.10 -28.71
CA PHE A 131 3.44 0.93 -29.47
C PHE A 131 2.78 2.27 -29.79
N TYR A 132 3.61 3.27 -30.00
CA TYR A 132 3.15 4.60 -30.40
C TYR A 132 3.29 4.79 -31.90
N TYR A 133 2.42 5.58 -32.47
CA TYR A 133 2.47 5.97 -33.88
C TYR A 133 2.32 7.48 -34.02
N THR A 134 2.83 8.01 -35.12
CA THR A 134 2.66 9.43 -35.44
C THR A 134 1.33 9.63 -36.17
N PHE A 135 0.83 10.86 -36.17
CA PHE A 135 -0.40 11.21 -36.91
C PHE A 135 -0.30 10.79 -38.38
N ALA A 136 0.85 10.95 -39.02
CA ALA A 136 1.07 10.53 -40.39
C ALA A 136 0.96 9.00 -40.61
N GLN A 137 1.14 8.21 -39.55
CA GLN A 137 1.03 6.73 -39.61
C GLN A 137 -0.38 6.22 -39.27
N GLY A 138 -1.32 7.10 -38.90
CA GLY A 138 -2.66 6.69 -38.47
C GLY A 138 -3.39 5.84 -39.52
N ALA A 139 -3.36 6.24 -40.76
CA ALA A 139 -3.95 5.47 -41.87
C ALA A 139 -3.28 4.09 -42.07
N GLN A 140 -1.97 3.99 -41.85
CA GLN A 140 -1.23 2.73 -41.93
C GLN A 140 -1.60 1.81 -40.76
N VAL A 141 -1.76 2.36 -39.55
CA VAL A 141 -2.22 1.62 -38.37
C VAL A 141 -3.62 1.06 -38.60
N ALA A 142 -4.56 1.91 -39.00
CA ALA A 142 -5.93 1.48 -39.29
C ALA A 142 -5.95 0.32 -40.34
N LYS A 143 -5.25 0.48 -41.43
CA LYS A 143 -5.13 -0.55 -42.49
C LYS A 143 -4.45 -1.83 -42.00
N ALA A 144 -3.40 -1.73 -41.18
CA ALA A 144 -2.71 -2.89 -40.64
C ALA A 144 -3.61 -3.68 -39.68
N VAL A 145 -4.38 -2.99 -38.84
CA VAL A 145 -5.29 -3.60 -37.87
C VAL A 145 -6.52 -4.20 -38.58
N GLU A 146 -7.07 -3.52 -39.60
CA GLU A 146 -8.20 -3.99 -40.41
C GLU A 146 -7.84 -5.25 -41.18
N ASN A 147 -6.66 -5.30 -41.80
CA ASN A 147 -6.18 -6.43 -42.58
C ASN A 147 -5.49 -7.53 -41.75
N GLY A 148 -5.23 -7.23 -40.45
CA GLY A 148 -4.58 -8.19 -39.57
C GLY A 148 -5.50 -9.35 -39.19
N ASP A 149 -4.93 -10.56 -39.10
CA ASP A 149 -5.65 -11.75 -38.60
C ASP A 149 -5.78 -11.70 -37.08
N LEU A 150 -6.74 -10.91 -36.60
CA LEU A 150 -7.03 -10.70 -35.17
C LEU A 150 -8.22 -11.58 -34.76
N GLU A 151 -7.95 -12.67 -34.02
CA GLU A 151 -8.99 -13.63 -33.62
C GLU A 151 -10.16 -12.98 -32.83
N LYS A 152 -9.86 -11.92 -32.06
CA LYS A 152 -10.84 -11.19 -31.25
C LYS A 152 -11.19 -9.82 -31.82
N GLY A 153 -10.72 -9.55 -33.06
CA GLY A 153 -10.95 -8.29 -33.72
C GLY A 153 -10.20 -7.11 -33.11
N TRP A 154 -10.71 -5.94 -33.37
CA TRP A 154 -10.11 -4.68 -32.91
C TRP A 154 -11.17 -3.65 -32.49
N THR A 155 -10.75 -2.65 -31.73
CA THR A 155 -11.58 -1.49 -31.42
C THR A 155 -10.77 -0.21 -31.52
N SER A 156 -11.46 0.87 -31.88
CA SER A 156 -10.90 2.22 -31.79
C SER A 156 -11.62 2.98 -30.68
N ASN A 157 -10.88 3.57 -29.80
CA ASN A 157 -11.39 4.29 -28.65
C ASN A 157 -10.72 5.66 -28.52
N ILE A 158 -11.50 6.63 -28.09
CA ILE A 158 -10.98 7.92 -27.64
C ILE A 158 -11.02 7.88 -26.12
N GLU A 159 -9.88 7.66 -25.51
CA GLU A 159 -9.78 7.62 -24.06
C GLU A 159 -10.11 9.01 -23.50
N GLN A 160 -11.31 9.14 -22.97
CA GLN A 160 -11.71 10.34 -22.24
C GLN A 160 -11.17 10.20 -20.81
N THR A 161 -10.21 11.03 -20.47
CA THR A 161 -9.79 11.15 -19.08
C THR A 161 -10.98 11.69 -18.29
N SER A 162 -11.64 10.86 -17.53
CA SER A 162 -12.72 11.27 -16.66
C SER A 162 -12.18 12.35 -15.72
N MET A 163 -12.90 13.47 -15.62
CA MET A 163 -12.56 14.57 -14.72
C MET A 163 -12.39 14.07 -13.28
N LEU A 164 -13.19 13.07 -12.91
CA LEU A 164 -13.11 12.38 -11.63
C LEU A 164 -11.78 11.63 -11.45
N SER A 165 -11.30 10.93 -12.48
CA SER A 165 -10.02 10.21 -12.46
C SER A 165 -8.85 11.17 -12.28
N TYR A 166 -8.87 12.30 -13.00
CA TYR A 166 -7.87 13.35 -12.85
C TYR A 166 -7.88 13.95 -11.44
N LEU A 167 -9.07 14.23 -10.91
CA LEU A 167 -9.26 14.79 -9.58
C LEU A 167 -8.75 13.84 -8.50
N VAL A 168 -9.10 12.55 -8.59
CA VAL A 168 -8.61 11.53 -7.65
C VAL A 168 -7.08 11.41 -7.71
N THR A 169 -6.51 11.34 -8.90
CA THR A 169 -5.04 11.21 -9.07
C THR A 169 -4.29 12.44 -8.55
N SER A 170 -4.88 13.64 -8.72
CA SER A 170 -4.26 14.90 -8.27
C SER A 170 -4.41 15.12 -6.77
N ILE A 171 -5.54 14.74 -6.17
CA ILE A 171 -5.83 15.01 -4.75
C ILE A 171 -5.28 13.91 -3.83
N LEU A 172 -5.21 12.66 -4.31
CA LEU A 172 -4.78 11.52 -3.51
C LEU A 172 -3.42 11.73 -2.79
N PRO A 173 -2.35 12.23 -3.45
CA PRO A 173 -1.08 12.49 -2.77
C PRO A 173 -1.20 13.52 -1.66
N PHE A 174 -2.05 14.54 -1.82
CA PHE A 174 -2.28 15.54 -0.79
C PHE A 174 -3.03 14.95 0.41
N ILE A 175 -4.04 14.11 0.17
CA ILE A 175 -4.76 13.42 1.25
C ILE A 175 -3.80 12.55 2.06
N ILE A 176 -2.92 11.80 1.39
CA ILE A 176 -1.90 10.96 2.05
C ILE A 176 -0.95 11.83 2.86
N PHE A 177 -0.48 12.94 2.28
CA PHE A 177 0.42 13.87 2.96
C PHE A 177 -0.23 14.48 4.21
N PHE A 178 -1.47 14.96 4.10
CA PHE A 178 -2.21 15.52 5.24
C PHE A 178 -2.50 14.47 6.31
N ALA A 179 -2.83 13.24 5.93
CA ALA A 179 -3.06 12.15 6.87
C ALA A 179 -1.78 11.80 7.64
N LEU A 180 -0.64 11.72 6.96
CA LEU A 180 0.68 11.49 7.57
C LEU A 180 1.08 12.66 8.49
N PHE A 181 0.87 13.89 8.03
CA PHE A 181 1.16 15.08 8.82
C PHE A 181 0.31 15.13 10.09
N TRP A 182 -0.99 14.88 9.97
CA TRP A 182 -1.91 14.80 11.11
C TRP A 182 -1.48 13.70 12.10
N TRP A 183 -1.12 12.53 11.59
CA TRP A 183 -0.65 11.43 12.43
C TRP A 183 0.64 11.80 13.17
N LEU A 184 1.59 12.45 12.49
CA LEU A 184 2.84 12.90 13.10
C LEU A 184 2.58 13.94 14.20
N MET A 185 1.75 14.94 13.91
CA MET A 185 1.39 15.99 14.86
C MET A 185 0.66 15.45 16.10
N SER A 186 -0.25 14.48 15.92
CA SER A 186 -0.97 13.86 17.03
C SER A 186 -0.06 13.01 17.94
N ARG A 187 1.13 12.66 17.46
CA ARG A 187 2.10 11.90 18.26
C ARG A 187 3.11 12.78 19.00
N MET A 188 3.26 14.03 18.60
CA MET A 188 4.19 14.99 19.23
C MET A 188 3.52 15.85 20.32
N GLY A 189 2.21 15.83 20.48
CA GLY A 189 1.44 16.42 21.59
C GLY A 189 1.06 15.34 22.59
#